data_53542b626b8858db7a4d9f3427ba4bb4
#
_entry.id   53542b626b8858db7a4d9f3427ba4bb4
#
_cell.length_a   1.000
_cell.length_b   1.000
_cell.length_c   1.000
_cell.angle_alpha   90.00
_cell.angle_beta   90.00
_cell.angle_gamma   90.00
#
_symmetry.space_group_name_H-M   'P 1'
#
loop_
_entity.id
_entity.type
_entity.pdbx_description
1 polymer ?
#
loop_
_entity_poly.entity_id
_entity_poly.type
_entity_poly.pdbx_seq_one_letter_code
_entity_poly.pdbx_strand_id
1 'polypeptide(L)'
;MRFTKEEIEARWAAHIEKQMVEIPGTQRPGFSPVYRNAAFPMNPPMTNPYDSFMNHLKEKPDANCLGHRPFDEGKGDLADYYSWRSYADVAKELTDLGSALSKFQEEGLLKPRPNDKNISEPGLTNFTVAYWGANRPESMITMLSQHSYTRQSVLLYDNFDAAGSCYILQHSVTRVLLCPSKYVPIVLRNADKLP
;
A
#
# COMPACT_ATOMS: atom_id res chain seq x y z
N MET A 1 -17.58 -14.87 2.40
CA MET A 1 -17.79 -16.16 3.12
C MET A 1 -17.58 -15.88 4.60
N ARG A 2 -18.60 -16.04 5.45
CA ARG A 2 -18.43 -15.95 6.92
C ARG A 2 -18.20 -17.38 7.42
N PHE A 3 -17.07 -17.60 8.06
CA PHE A 3 -16.82 -18.87 8.76
C PHE A 3 -17.72 -18.97 9.99
N THR A 4 -18.24 -20.15 10.28
CA THR A 4 -18.90 -20.42 11.54
C THR A 4 -17.89 -20.41 12.70
N LYS A 5 -18.37 -20.32 13.92
CA LYS A 5 -17.50 -20.39 15.10
C LYS A 5 -16.72 -21.70 15.14
N GLU A 6 -17.39 -22.81 14.82
CA GLU A 6 -16.82 -24.16 14.79
C GLU A 6 -15.73 -24.28 13.71
N GLU A 7 -15.93 -23.68 12.51
CA GLU A 7 -14.91 -23.66 11.46
C GLU A 7 -13.69 -22.84 11.86
N ILE A 8 -13.90 -21.73 12.59
CA ILE A 8 -12.80 -20.91 13.14
C ILE A 8 -12.04 -21.71 14.20
N GLU A 9 -12.73 -22.33 15.14
CA GLU A 9 -12.11 -23.11 16.21
C GLU A 9 -11.37 -24.32 15.67
N ALA A 10 -11.92 -25.04 14.68
CA ALA A 10 -11.25 -26.16 14.03
C ALA A 10 -9.97 -25.72 13.28
N ARG A 11 -9.99 -24.56 12.61
CA ARG A 11 -8.82 -24.00 11.96
C ARG A 11 -7.76 -23.56 12.98
N TRP A 12 -8.16 -22.95 14.09
CA TRP A 12 -7.26 -22.62 15.19
C TRP A 12 -6.63 -23.85 15.82
N ALA A 13 -7.40 -24.90 16.09
CA ALA A 13 -6.88 -26.15 16.64
C ALA A 13 -5.85 -26.80 15.72
N ALA A 14 -6.13 -26.87 14.42
CA ALA A 14 -5.17 -27.36 13.43
C ALA A 14 -3.92 -26.47 13.30
N HIS A 15 -4.05 -25.17 13.60
CA HIS A 15 -2.94 -24.21 13.57
C HIS A 15 -2.01 -24.31 14.77
N ILE A 16 -2.54 -24.67 15.95
CA ILE A 16 -1.76 -24.77 17.18
C ILE A 16 -0.75 -25.94 17.12
N GLU A 17 -1.12 -27.04 16.45
CA GLU A 17 -0.22 -28.20 16.33
C GLU A 17 0.95 -27.95 15.37
N LYS A 18 0.75 -27.19 14.29
CA LYS A 18 1.80 -26.94 13.30
C LYS A 18 1.60 -25.60 12.58
N GLN A 19 2.09 -24.53 13.17
CA GLN A 19 1.94 -23.18 12.60
C GLN A 19 2.76 -22.98 11.33
N MET A 20 3.94 -23.59 11.26
CA MET A 20 4.88 -23.43 10.13
C MET A 20 5.36 -24.78 9.63
N VAL A 21 5.55 -24.86 8.33
CA VAL A 21 6.10 -26.03 7.66
C VAL A 21 7.36 -25.60 6.91
N GLU A 22 8.45 -26.35 7.11
CA GLU A 22 9.67 -26.18 6.34
C GLU A 22 9.42 -26.53 4.86
N ILE A 23 9.98 -25.74 3.96
CA ILE A 23 10.02 -26.05 2.54
C ILE A 23 11.26 -26.89 2.28
N PRO A 24 11.11 -28.18 1.92
CA PRO A 24 12.26 -29.07 1.71
C PRO A 24 13.23 -28.53 0.66
N GLY A 25 14.54 -28.73 0.91
CA GLY A 25 15.59 -28.35 -0.04
C GLY A 25 15.92 -26.86 -0.07
N THR A 26 15.40 -26.06 0.86
CA THR A 26 15.70 -24.61 0.92
C THR A 26 16.82 -24.26 1.89
N GLN A 27 17.31 -25.22 2.67
CA GLN A 27 18.45 -25.01 3.60
C GLN A 27 19.69 -24.60 2.82
N ARG A 28 20.39 -23.55 3.27
CA ARG A 28 21.67 -23.08 2.74
C ARG A 28 22.68 -22.89 3.86
N PRO A 29 23.99 -23.08 3.61
CA PRO A 29 25.00 -22.80 4.61
C PRO A 29 24.89 -21.38 5.17
N GLY A 30 24.82 -21.25 6.50
CA GLY A 30 24.69 -19.97 7.19
C GLY A 30 23.29 -19.37 7.24
N PHE A 31 22.27 -20.02 6.66
CA PHE A 31 20.87 -19.57 6.68
C PHE A 31 19.96 -20.67 7.19
N SER A 32 18.85 -20.29 7.82
CA SER A 32 17.77 -21.24 8.11
C SER A 32 17.06 -21.69 6.82
N PRO A 33 16.37 -22.84 6.81
CA PRO A 33 15.47 -23.19 5.73
C PRO A 33 14.31 -22.18 5.64
N VAL A 34 13.65 -22.13 4.50
CA VAL A 34 12.45 -21.32 4.32
C VAL A 34 11.27 -22.04 4.95
N TYR A 35 10.50 -21.32 5.73
CA TYR A 35 9.25 -21.79 6.34
C TYR A 35 8.05 -21.10 5.71
N ARG A 36 6.94 -21.79 5.64
CA ARG A 36 5.64 -21.23 5.23
C ARG A 36 4.58 -21.53 6.27
N ASN A 37 3.50 -20.77 6.23
CA ASN A 37 2.33 -21.06 7.05
C ASN A 37 1.71 -22.41 6.61
N ALA A 38 1.46 -23.30 7.56
CA ALA A 38 0.92 -24.64 7.29
C ALA A 38 -0.49 -24.62 6.68
N ALA A 39 -1.28 -23.58 6.96
CA ALA A 39 -2.67 -23.46 6.50
C ALA A 39 -2.81 -22.85 5.10
N PHE A 40 -1.75 -22.26 4.53
CA PHE A 40 -1.83 -21.65 3.20
C PHE A 40 -1.34 -22.59 2.11
N PRO A 41 -2.02 -22.64 0.94
CA PRO A 41 -1.59 -23.42 -0.20
C PRO A 41 -0.22 -22.94 -0.72
N MET A 42 0.55 -23.84 -1.35
CA MET A 42 1.86 -23.53 -1.94
C MET A 42 1.77 -22.46 -3.03
N ASN A 43 0.69 -22.48 -3.81
CA ASN A 43 0.43 -21.56 -4.89
C ASN A 43 -0.93 -20.90 -4.62
N PRO A 44 -0.98 -19.74 -3.96
CA PRO A 44 -2.23 -19.00 -3.81
C PRO A 44 -2.76 -18.62 -5.21
N PRO A 45 -4.09 -18.61 -5.39
CA PRO A 45 -4.71 -18.31 -6.68
C PRO A 45 -4.51 -16.85 -7.13
N MET A 46 -3.96 -16.00 -6.26
CA MET A 46 -3.71 -14.58 -6.51
C MET A 46 -2.21 -14.33 -6.63
N THR A 47 -1.81 -13.64 -7.69
CA THR A 47 -0.41 -13.36 -8.00
C THR A 47 0.05 -12.00 -7.51
N ASN A 48 -0.87 -11.06 -7.28
CA ASN A 48 -0.55 -9.70 -6.83
C ASN A 48 -1.71 -9.06 -6.03
N PRO A 49 -1.45 -7.99 -5.25
CA PRO A 49 -2.46 -7.30 -4.45
C PRO A 49 -3.62 -6.71 -5.26
N TYR A 50 -3.37 -6.26 -6.49
CA TYR A 50 -4.40 -5.71 -7.36
C TYR A 50 -5.44 -6.76 -7.76
N ASP A 51 -5.00 -7.96 -8.17
CA ASP A 51 -5.91 -9.06 -8.49
C ASP A 51 -6.76 -9.46 -7.29
N SER A 52 -6.17 -9.46 -6.09
CA SER A 52 -6.90 -9.71 -4.85
C SER A 52 -8.01 -8.69 -4.63
N PHE A 53 -7.70 -7.41 -4.78
CA PHE A 53 -8.67 -6.33 -4.65
C PHE A 53 -9.79 -6.44 -5.70
N MET A 54 -9.43 -6.65 -6.97
CA MET A 54 -10.38 -6.77 -8.09
C MET A 54 -11.31 -7.98 -7.96
N ASN A 55 -10.84 -9.09 -7.40
CA ASN A 55 -11.70 -10.25 -7.14
C ASN A 55 -12.75 -9.93 -6.07
N HIS A 56 -12.37 -9.27 -4.97
CA HIS A 56 -13.34 -8.84 -3.96
C HIS A 56 -14.31 -7.78 -4.47
N LEU A 57 -13.83 -6.84 -5.29
CA LEU A 57 -14.68 -5.84 -5.94
C LEU A 57 -15.77 -6.51 -6.80
N LYS A 58 -15.43 -7.54 -7.59
CA LYS A 58 -16.39 -8.28 -8.43
C LYS A 58 -17.41 -9.03 -7.60
N GLU A 59 -16.98 -9.67 -6.51
CA GLU A 59 -17.85 -10.46 -5.65
C GLU A 59 -18.76 -9.63 -4.76
N LYS A 60 -18.23 -8.51 -4.21
CA LYS A 60 -18.89 -7.74 -3.15
C LYS A 60 -18.58 -6.24 -3.25
N PRO A 61 -19.04 -5.54 -4.31
CA PRO A 61 -18.73 -4.13 -4.53
C PRO A 61 -19.14 -3.22 -3.38
N ASP A 62 -20.28 -3.51 -2.75
CA ASP A 62 -20.87 -2.68 -1.68
C ASP A 62 -20.38 -3.07 -0.27
N ALA A 63 -19.52 -4.07 -0.16
CA ALA A 63 -18.98 -4.45 1.14
C ALA A 63 -17.98 -3.40 1.67
N ASN A 64 -17.89 -3.29 3.00
CA ASN A 64 -16.92 -2.43 3.66
C ASN A 64 -15.49 -2.84 3.28
N CYS A 65 -14.70 -1.88 2.76
CA CYS A 65 -13.31 -2.07 2.34
C CYS A 65 -12.33 -1.37 3.27
N LEU A 66 -12.40 -0.03 3.33
CA LEU A 66 -11.53 0.78 4.18
C LEU A 66 -12.35 1.57 5.19
N GLY A 67 -11.97 1.43 6.46
CA GLY A 67 -12.62 2.13 7.55
C GLY A 67 -11.65 3.03 8.31
N HIS A 68 -12.16 4.16 8.80
CA HIS A 68 -11.44 5.04 9.71
C HIS A 68 -12.39 5.64 10.73
N ARG A 69 -11.84 6.04 11.88
CA ARG A 69 -12.57 6.86 12.85
C ARG A 69 -12.40 8.33 12.45
N PRO A 70 -13.48 9.04 12.07
CA PRO A 70 -13.39 10.46 11.76
C PRO A 70 -13.08 11.27 13.01
N PHE A 71 -12.52 12.46 12.84
CA PHE A 71 -12.35 13.40 13.94
C PHE A 71 -13.71 14.03 14.29
N ASP A 72 -14.08 13.99 15.55
CA ASP A 72 -15.30 14.60 16.10
C ASP A 72 -14.93 15.94 16.73
N GLU A 73 -15.24 17.03 16.06
CA GLU A 73 -14.93 18.38 16.53
C GLU A 73 -15.62 18.70 17.85
N GLY A 74 -16.80 18.12 18.12
CA GLY A 74 -17.54 18.33 19.37
C GLY A 74 -16.87 17.67 20.57
N LYS A 75 -16.15 16.58 20.38
CA LYS A 75 -15.37 15.89 21.40
C LYS A 75 -13.91 16.33 21.44
N GLY A 76 -13.38 16.91 20.38
CA GLY A 76 -11.95 17.19 20.23
C GLY A 76 -11.09 15.93 20.10
N ASP A 77 -11.67 14.79 19.71
CA ASP A 77 -11.03 13.49 19.58
C ASP A 77 -11.68 12.68 18.45
N LEU A 78 -11.21 11.44 18.23
CA LEU A 78 -11.78 10.55 17.24
C LEU A 78 -13.19 10.07 17.66
N ALA A 79 -14.11 9.99 16.69
CA ALA A 79 -15.46 9.46 16.91
C ALA A 79 -15.44 8.01 17.40
N ASP A 80 -16.52 7.59 18.11
CA ASP A 80 -16.65 6.22 18.64
C ASP A 80 -17.17 5.22 17.59
N TYR A 81 -17.23 5.64 16.33
CA TYR A 81 -17.68 4.80 15.23
C TYR A 81 -16.69 4.85 14.06
N TYR A 82 -16.78 3.84 13.18
CA TYR A 82 -16.04 3.80 11.91
C TYR A 82 -16.89 4.33 10.76
N SER A 83 -16.31 5.25 9.99
CA SER A 83 -16.79 5.59 8.65
C SER A 83 -16.14 4.63 7.66
N TRP A 84 -16.94 4.01 6.80
CA TRP A 84 -16.49 2.98 5.86
C TRP A 84 -16.63 3.47 4.42
N ARG A 85 -15.63 3.12 3.60
CA ARG A 85 -15.69 3.18 2.14
C ARG A 85 -15.90 1.76 1.62
N SER A 86 -16.80 1.60 0.65
CA SER A 86 -17.02 0.30 -0.01
C SER A 86 -15.87 -0.05 -0.96
N TYR A 87 -15.84 -1.30 -1.44
CA TYR A 87 -14.90 -1.68 -2.50
C TYR A 87 -15.11 -0.85 -3.77
N ALA A 88 -16.37 -0.53 -4.13
CA ALA A 88 -16.70 0.32 -5.27
C ALA A 88 -16.16 1.74 -5.10
N ASP A 89 -16.34 2.36 -3.92
CA ASP A 89 -15.80 3.69 -3.63
C ASP A 89 -14.28 3.72 -3.73
N VAL A 90 -13.61 2.74 -3.12
CA VAL A 90 -12.16 2.62 -3.17
C VAL A 90 -11.67 2.40 -4.60
N ALA A 91 -12.34 1.56 -5.40
CA ALA A 91 -12.03 1.34 -6.81
C ALA A 91 -12.10 2.62 -7.64
N LYS A 92 -13.12 3.44 -7.38
CA LYS A 92 -13.25 4.74 -8.02
C LYS A 92 -12.11 5.68 -7.63
N GLU A 93 -11.82 5.82 -6.33
CA GLU A 93 -10.79 6.73 -5.81
C GLU A 93 -9.39 6.34 -6.32
N LEU A 94 -9.06 5.05 -6.34
CA LEU A 94 -7.75 4.59 -6.84
C LEU A 94 -7.61 4.82 -8.36
N THR A 95 -8.70 4.70 -9.11
CA THR A 95 -8.73 4.96 -10.55
C THR A 95 -8.59 6.45 -10.84
N ASP A 96 -9.31 7.29 -10.11
CA ASP A 96 -9.25 8.75 -10.24
C ASP A 96 -7.82 9.25 -9.97
N LEU A 97 -7.19 8.80 -8.89
CA LEU A 97 -5.81 9.16 -8.55
C LEU A 97 -4.82 8.68 -9.62
N GLY A 98 -4.93 7.42 -10.01
CA GLY A 98 -4.01 6.85 -10.99
C GLY A 98 -4.12 7.51 -12.36
N SER A 99 -5.34 7.80 -12.82
CA SER A 99 -5.62 8.50 -14.09
C SER A 99 -5.12 9.95 -14.07
N ALA A 100 -5.32 10.66 -12.94
CA ALA A 100 -4.82 12.02 -12.79
C ALA A 100 -3.29 12.08 -12.91
N LEU A 101 -2.59 11.16 -12.24
CA LEU A 101 -1.13 11.08 -12.33
C LEU A 101 -0.65 10.69 -13.73
N SER A 102 -1.37 9.81 -14.45
CA SER A 102 -1.08 9.49 -15.85
C SER A 102 -1.21 10.74 -16.73
N LYS A 103 -2.30 11.49 -16.54
CA LYS A 103 -2.51 12.74 -17.29
C LYS A 103 -1.40 13.77 -17.03
N PHE A 104 -0.97 13.95 -15.79
CA PHE A 104 0.15 14.84 -15.47
C PHE A 104 1.46 14.38 -16.11
N GLN A 105 1.66 13.08 -16.26
CA GLN A 105 2.82 12.54 -16.98
C GLN A 105 2.71 12.82 -18.49
N GLU A 106 1.56 12.61 -19.11
CA GLU A 106 1.30 12.90 -20.52
C GLU A 106 1.45 14.39 -20.84
N GLU A 107 1.02 15.27 -19.95
CA GLU A 107 1.18 16.72 -20.05
C GLU A 107 2.63 17.20 -19.77
N GLY A 108 3.55 16.29 -19.41
CA GLY A 108 4.94 16.61 -19.11
C GLY A 108 5.19 17.29 -17.76
N LEU A 109 4.17 17.35 -16.90
CA LEU A 109 4.30 17.88 -15.53
C LEU A 109 5.09 16.91 -14.62
N LEU A 110 4.95 15.61 -14.87
CA LEU A 110 5.69 14.57 -14.18
C LEU A 110 6.68 13.93 -15.16
N LYS A 111 7.96 14.19 -14.93
CA LYS A 111 9.02 13.61 -15.75
C LYS A 111 9.38 12.20 -15.21
N PRO A 112 9.60 11.22 -16.11
CA PRO A 112 10.12 9.92 -15.70
C PRO A 112 11.51 10.08 -15.06
N ARG A 113 11.91 9.08 -14.26
CA ARG A 113 13.30 9.01 -13.77
C ARG A 113 14.27 9.08 -14.93
N PRO A 114 15.37 9.82 -14.82
CA PRO A 114 16.50 9.64 -15.72
C PRO A 114 16.89 8.16 -15.65
N ASN A 115 17.14 7.55 -16.82
CA ASN A 115 17.43 6.12 -17.00
C ASN A 115 18.23 5.52 -15.82
N ASP A 116 17.54 4.90 -14.90
CA ASP A 116 18.17 4.00 -13.96
C ASP A 116 18.49 2.73 -14.75
N LYS A 117 19.78 2.47 -14.95
CA LYS A 117 20.27 1.30 -15.69
C LYS A 117 19.79 -0.04 -15.14
N ASN A 118 19.15 -0.02 -13.98
CA ASN A 118 18.59 -1.19 -13.28
C ASN A 118 17.10 -1.40 -13.54
N ILE A 119 16.40 -0.49 -14.24
CA ILE A 119 15.00 -0.66 -14.62
C ILE A 119 14.97 -0.96 -16.14
N SER A 120 15.22 -2.21 -16.47
CA SER A 120 15.33 -2.68 -17.84
C SER A 120 14.04 -3.26 -18.43
N GLU A 121 12.90 -3.13 -17.76
CA GLU A 121 11.64 -3.67 -18.27
C GLU A 121 10.85 -2.59 -19.04
N PRO A 122 10.53 -2.84 -20.32
CA PRO A 122 9.65 -1.96 -21.08
C PRO A 122 8.26 -1.94 -20.47
N GLY A 123 7.74 -0.75 -20.19
CA GLY A 123 6.37 -0.55 -19.70
C GLY A 123 6.24 -0.17 -18.22
N LEU A 124 7.32 -0.19 -17.43
CA LEU A 124 7.29 0.39 -16.09
C LEU A 124 7.27 1.92 -16.17
N THR A 125 6.27 2.53 -15.57
CA THR A 125 6.23 3.98 -15.40
C THR A 125 7.31 4.40 -14.41
N ASN A 126 8.27 5.17 -14.88
CA ASN A 126 9.52 5.47 -14.17
C ASN A 126 9.40 6.62 -13.17
N PHE A 127 8.32 6.72 -12.39
CA PHE A 127 8.32 7.64 -11.27
C PHE A 127 7.75 7.01 -10.00
N THR A 128 8.26 7.47 -8.87
CA THR A 128 7.85 7.02 -7.55
C THR A 128 6.87 8.01 -6.96
N VAL A 129 5.79 7.49 -6.36
CA VAL A 129 4.81 8.27 -5.62
C VAL A 129 4.95 7.94 -4.15
N ALA A 130 5.14 8.96 -3.31
CA ALA A 130 5.19 8.79 -1.87
C ALA A 130 3.89 9.27 -1.20
N TYR A 131 3.56 8.62 -0.10
CA TYR A 131 2.59 9.11 0.87
C TYR A 131 3.30 9.32 2.20
N TRP A 132 3.18 10.52 2.76
CA TRP A 132 3.70 10.86 4.09
C TRP A 132 2.57 11.22 5.02
N GLY A 133 2.29 10.38 6.00
CA GLY A 133 1.20 10.64 6.93
C GLY A 133 0.88 9.46 7.83
N ALA A 134 -0.12 9.66 8.69
CA ALA A 134 -0.66 8.60 9.51
C ALA A 134 -1.29 7.48 8.67
N ASN A 135 -1.46 6.31 9.27
CA ASN A 135 -2.13 5.18 8.65
C ASN A 135 -3.64 5.49 8.49
N ARG A 136 -4.05 5.82 7.27
CA ARG A 136 -5.41 6.25 6.89
C ARG A 136 -5.84 5.59 5.58
N PRO A 137 -7.15 5.60 5.23
CA PRO A 137 -7.62 5.10 3.94
C PRO A 137 -6.85 5.67 2.75
N GLU A 138 -6.48 6.95 2.79
CA GLU A 138 -5.75 7.64 1.73
C GLU A 138 -4.36 7.02 1.46
N SER A 139 -3.69 6.48 2.49
CA SER A 139 -2.40 5.78 2.32
C SER A 139 -2.57 4.48 1.55
N MET A 140 -3.62 3.72 1.85
CA MET A 140 -3.94 2.47 1.16
C MET A 140 -4.41 2.72 -0.28
N ILE A 141 -5.24 3.74 -0.49
CA ILE A 141 -5.69 4.15 -1.84
C ILE A 141 -4.50 4.57 -2.68
N THR A 142 -3.57 5.34 -2.12
CA THR A 142 -2.33 5.73 -2.80
C THR A 142 -1.55 4.49 -3.23
N MET A 143 -1.29 3.57 -2.32
CA MET A 143 -0.51 2.36 -2.60
C MET A 143 -1.20 1.47 -3.67
N LEU A 144 -2.49 1.18 -3.51
CA LEU A 144 -3.26 0.36 -4.45
C LEU A 144 -3.34 1.02 -5.83
N SER A 145 -3.54 2.34 -5.89
CA SER A 145 -3.53 3.10 -7.13
C SER A 145 -2.18 2.95 -7.86
N GLN A 146 -1.06 3.06 -7.15
CA GLN A 146 0.24 2.90 -7.79
C GLN A 146 0.45 1.48 -8.31
N HIS A 147 0.03 0.45 -7.57
CA HIS A 147 0.09 -0.93 -8.04
C HIS A 147 -0.77 -1.16 -9.28
N SER A 148 -1.96 -0.54 -9.36
CA SER A 148 -2.85 -0.65 -10.52
C SER A 148 -2.27 -0.05 -11.80
N TYR A 149 -1.39 0.94 -11.68
CA TYR A 149 -0.74 1.65 -12.79
C TYR A 149 0.75 1.31 -12.93
N THR A 150 1.20 0.18 -12.35
CA THR A 150 2.60 -0.29 -12.41
C THR A 150 3.63 0.76 -11.95
N ARG A 151 3.28 1.56 -10.94
CA ARG A 151 4.16 2.56 -10.34
C ARG A 151 4.67 2.09 -8.99
N GLN A 152 5.81 2.61 -8.59
CA GLN A 152 6.38 2.37 -7.26
C GLN A 152 5.74 3.31 -6.24
N SER A 153 5.40 2.77 -5.06
CA SER A 153 4.94 3.55 -3.92
C SER A 153 5.94 3.54 -2.78
N VAL A 154 6.07 4.66 -2.09
CA VAL A 154 6.87 4.82 -0.87
C VAL A 154 5.98 5.34 0.24
N LEU A 155 5.91 4.64 1.35
CA LEU A 155 5.14 5.05 2.52
C LEU A 155 6.10 5.60 3.58
N LEU A 156 5.91 6.86 3.96
CA LEU A 156 6.62 7.49 5.08
C LEU A 156 5.70 7.56 6.28
N TYR A 157 6.20 7.09 7.41
CA TYR A 157 5.46 7.19 8.68
C TYR A 157 5.40 8.64 9.17
N ASP A 158 4.32 8.99 9.85
CA ASP A 158 4.10 10.36 10.34
C ASP A 158 4.99 10.74 11.53
N ASN A 159 5.70 9.80 12.14
CA ASN A 159 6.70 10.01 13.18
C ASN A 159 8.13 10.21 12.66
N PHE A 160 8.35 10.16 11.34
CA PHE A 160 9.67 10.49 10.78
C PHE A 160 9.94 11.98 10.89
N ASP A 161 11.18 12.32 11.26
CA ASP A 161 11.66 13.70 11.24
C ASP A 161 11.85 14.21 9.80
N ALA A 162 12.07 15.52 9.67
CA ALA A 162 12.26 16.15 8.37
C ALA A 162 13.50 15.61 7.63
N ALA A 163 14.58 15.32 8.35
CA ALA A 163 15.83 14.86 7.75
C ALA A 163 15.68 13.44 7.18
N GLY A 164 15.11 12.53 7.98
CA GLY A 164 14.84 11.15 7.54
C GLY A 164 13.86 11.10 6.37
N SER A 165 12.80 11.91 6.42
CA SER A 165 11.82 11.99 5.33
C SER A 165 12.46 12.51 4.04
N CYS A 166 13.24 13.60 4.10
CA CYS A 166 13.96 14.11 2.94
C CYS A 166 14.94 13.09 2.38
N TYR A 167 15.68 12.38 3.23
CA TYR A 167 16.60 11.31 2.79
C TYR A 167 15.85 10.22 2.01
N ILE A 168 14.71 9.73 2.52
CA ILE A 168 13.92 8.70 1.85
C ILE A 168 13.41 9.20 0.50
N LEU A 169 12.87 10.43 0.44
CA LEU A 169 12.37 11.03 -0.80
C LEU A 169 13.46 11.19 -1.85
N GLN A 170 14.66 11.61 -1.44
CA GLN A 170 15.84 11.71 -2.32
C GLN A 170 16.28 10.33 -2.81
N HIS A 171 16.46 9.39 -1.88
CA HIS A 171 16.95 8.04 -2.19
C HIS A 171 16.00 7.28 -3.14
N SER A 172 14.69 7.43 -2.92
CA SER A 172 13.65 6.84 -3.80
C SER A 172 13.40 7.64 -5.08
N VAL A 173 14.04 8.80 -5.25
CA VAL A 173 13.80 9.73 -6.37
C VAL A 173 12.31 10.02 -6.56
N THR A 174 11.63 10.30 -5.45
CA THR A 174 10.17 10.54 -5.43
C THR A 174 9.84 11.81 -6.20
N ARG A 175 8.90 11.72 -7.15
CA ARG A 175 8.44 12.84 -7.97
C ARG A 175 7.11 13.42 -7.53
N VAL A 176 6.33 12.62 -6.81
CA VAL A 176 5.02 13.02 -6.29
C VAL A 176 4.98 12.67 -4.81
N LEU A 177 4.64 13.64 -4.00
CA LEU A 177 4.39 13.44 -2.58
C LEU A 177 2.96 13.83 -2.23
N LEU A 178 2.20 12.87 -1.73
CA LEU A 178 0.89 13.10 -1.14
C LEU A 178 1.05 13.17 0.37
N CYS A 179 0.60 14.26 0.97
CA CYS A 179 0.73 14.44 2.42
C CYS A 179 -0.37 15.36 2.98
N PRO A 180 -0.71 15.23 4.27
CA PRO A 180 -1.54 16.21 4.97
C PRO A 180 -0.90 17.61 4.97
N SER A 181 -1.73 18.63 5.03
CA SER A 181 -1.30 20.04 5.00
C SER A 181 -0.24 20.40 6.05
N LYS A 182 -0.25 19.72 7.21
CA LYS A 182 0.74 19.92 8.28
C LYS A 182 2.20 19.68 7.85
N TYR A 183 2.43 18.85 6.81
CA TYR A 183 3.78 18.55 6.30
C TYR A 183 4.21 19.47 5.16
N VAL A 184 3.28 20.15 4.49
CA VAL A 184 3.60 21.06 3.38
C VAL A 184 4.67 22.09 3.73
N PRO A 185 4.63 22.78 4.90
CA PRO A 185 5.70 23.72 5.27
C PRO A 185 7.08 23.08 5.43
N ILE A 186 7.14 21.80 5.85
CA ILE A 186 8.39 21.05 5.97
C ILE A 186 8.96 20.75 4.59
N VAL A 187 8.11 20.26 3.68
CA VAL A 187 8.47 19.96 2.30
C VAL A 187 9.01 21.21 1.61
N LEU A 188 8.29 22.33 1.68
CA LEU A 188 8.68 23.57 1.04
C LEU A 188 10.02 24.13 1.55
N ARG A 189 10.26 24.04 2.88
CA ARG A 189 11.56 24.47 3.47
C ARG A 189 12.76 23.62 3.03
N ASN A 190 12.53 22.44 2.53
CA ASN A 190 13.57 21.51 2.07
C ASN A 190 13.48 21.23 0.56
N ALA A 191 12.75 22.04 -0.19
CA ALA A 191 12.50 21.81 -1.61
C ALA A 191 13.79 21.78 -2.44
N ASP A 192 14.81 22.52 -2.04
CA ASP A 192 16.15 22.55 -2.62
C ASP A 192 16.91 21.22 -2.51
N LYS A 193 16.50 20.36 -1.58
CA LYS A 193 17.08 19.03 -1.32
C LYS A 193 16.26 17.89 -1.92
N LEU A 194 15.09 18.18 -2.48
CA LEU A 194 14.19 17.15 -3.01
C LEU A 194 14.41 16.97 -4.53
N PRO A 195 14.13 15.75 -5.07
CA PRO A 195 14.38 15.44 -6.49
C PRO A 195 13.47 16.18 -7.45
#